data_d2bdc446dcfa96c7efdf3df5180ca0da
#
_entry.id   d2bdc446dcfa96c7efdf3df5180ca0da
#
_cell.length_a   1.000
_cell.length_b   1.000
_cell.length_c   1.000
_cell.angle_alpha   90.00
_cell.angle_beta   90.00
_cell.angle_gamma   90.00
#
_symmetry.space_group_name_H-M   'P 1'
#
loop_
_entity.id
_entity.type
_entity.pdbx_description
1 polymer ?
#
loop_
_entity_poly.entity_id
_entity_poly.type
_entity_poly.pdbx_seq_one_letter_code
_entity_poly.pdbx_strand_id
1 'polypeptide(L)'
;MVINKRYCQSCGMPLRFDVEEWLGTNSDNSRSDQFCYYCLKEGKYTVDISMQEMIDIWIKYTDKYNGYANTAYSPEELREVLNKRLPALSRWKQKQETNNIHHQTIQNVIIHINNHLFDRMDADTLCTISGLSKYHFRRVFQAVTGENIGSYIQRLRIEHIAHLLIST
;
A
#
# COMPACT_ATOMS: atom_id res chain seq x y z
N MET A 1 -36.30 -10.34 0.50
CA MET A 1 -35.32 -10.02 -0.54
C MET A 1 -33.97 -9.79 0.14
N VAL A 2 -33.00 -10.65 -0.04
CA VAL A 2 -31.63 -10.42 0.44
C VAL A 2 -31.02 -9.40 -0.52
N ILE A 3 -30.99 -8.13 -0.11
CA ILE A 3 -30.27 -7.09 -0.86
C ILE A 3 -28.79 -7.46 -0.77
N ASN A 4 -28.25 -7.95 -1.86
CA ASN A 4 -26.82 -8.23 -1.98
C ASN A 4 -26.06 -6.89 -1.92
N LYS A 5 -25.74 -6.43 -0.70
CA LYS A 5 -25.07 -5.15 -0.48
C LYS A 5 -23.68 -5.24 -1.07
N ARG A 6 -23.45 -4.63 -2.24
CA ARG A 6 -22.11 -4.42 -2.75
C ARG A 6 -21.46 -3.25 -2.01
N TYR A 7 -20.18 -3.40 -1.71
CA TYR A 7 -19.41 -2.39 -0.99
C TYR A 7 -18.33 -1.79 -1.90
N CYS A 8 -18.09 -0.50 -1.73
CA CYS A 8 -16.98 0.17 -2.39
C CYS A 8 -15.67 -0.55 -2.07
N GLN A 9 -14.95 -0.96 -3.11
CA GLN A 9 -13.72 -1.76 -3.03
C GLN A 9 -12.51 -0.95 -2.53
N SER A 10 -12.75 0.26 -2.04
CA SER A 10 -11.75 1.13 -1.40
C SER A 10 -12.14 1.45 0.05
N CYS A 11 -13.25 2.14 0.27
CA CYS A 11 -13.63 2.64 1.59
C CYS A 11 -14.60 1.73 2.38
N GLY A 12 -15.12 0.66 1.76
CA GLY A 12 -16.01 -0.29 2.42
C GLY A 12 -17.44 0.21 2.64
N MET A 13 -17.81 1.36 2.10
CA MET A 13 -19.19 1.88 2.15
C MET A 13 -20.11 1.08 1.23
N PRO A 14 -21.39 0.89 1.56
CA PRO A 14 -22.38 0.33 0.64
C PRO A 14 -22.48 1.19 -0.63
N LEU A 15 -22.47 0.55 -1.80
CA LEU A 15 -22.71 1.23 -3.06
C LEU A 15 -24.20 1.45 -3.27
N ARG A 16 -24.56 2.65 -3.69
CA ARG A 16 -25.91 3.09 -3.98
C ARG A 16 -26.14 3.11 -5.48
N PHE A 17 -26.55 1.96 -6.05
CA PHE A 17 -26.84 1.84 -7.49
C PHE A 17 -28.16 2.52 -7.89
N ASP A 18 -28.96 2.89 -6.91
CA ASP A 18 -30.20 3.68 -7.09
C ASP A 18 -29.91 5.18 -7.26
N VAL A 19 -28.66 5.62 -6.96
CA VAL A 19 -28.22 7.02 -7.09
C VAL A 19 -26.91 7.01 -7.88
N GLU A 20 -27.01 7.22 -9.18
CA GLU A 20 -25.89 7.08 -10.13
C GLU A 20 -24.70 8.02 -9.78
N GLU A 21 -24.99 9.22 -9.26
CA GLU A 21 -23.97 10.20 -8.86
C GLU A 21 -23.09 9.72 -7.72
N TRP A 22 -23.51 8.68 -6.98
CA TRP A 22 -22.73 8.10 -5.88
C TRP A 22 -21.72 7.06 -6.35
N LEU A 23 -21.78 6.67 -7.60
CA LEU A 23 -20.81 5.76 -8.19
C LEU A 23 -19.62 6.53 -8.74
N GLY A 24 -18.44 5.95 -8.58
CA GLY A 24 -17.22 6.47 -9.17
C GLY A 24 -17.25 6.42 -10.70
N THR A 25 -16.25 7.02 -11.33
CA THR A 25 -16.12 6.98 -12.79
C THR A 25 -14.83 6.24 -13.20
N ASN A 26 -14.98 5.39 -14.20
CA ASN A 26 -13.87 4.69 -14.87
C ASN A 26 -13.11 5.64 -15.82
N SER A 27 -12.03 5.18 -16.42
CA SER A 27 -11.21 5.98 -17.36
C SER A 27 -11.95 6.35 -18.65
N ASP A 28 -13.00 5.60 -19.02
CA ASP A 28 -13.89 5.86 -20.15
C ASP A 28 -15.12 6.70 -19.77
N ASN A 29 -15.15 7.27 -18.56
CA ASN A 29 -16.25 7.99 -17.95
C ASN A 29 -17.50 7.16 -17.65
N SER A 30 -17.51 5.85 -17.86
CA SER A 30 -18.58 4.98 -17.40
C SER A 30 -18.65 4.95 -15.87
N ARG A 31 -19.83 4.61 -15.32
CA ARG A 31 -20.00 4.46 -13.88
C ARG A 31 -19.35 3.17 -13.39
N SER A 32 -18.62 3.27 -12.28
CA SER A 32 -18.00 2.12 -11.65
C SER A 32 -19.01 1.32 -10.84
N ASP A 33 -19.02 0.02 -11.02
CA ASP A 33 -19.79 -0.92 -10.20
C ASP A 33 -19.04 -1.38 -8.93
N GLN A 34 -17.80 -0.93 -8.75
CA GLN A 34 -16.92 -1.34 -7.65
C GLN A 34 -16.54 -0.21 -6.70
N PHE A 35 -16.59 1.05 -7.14
CA PHE A 35 -16.10 2.17 -6.36
C PHE A 35 -17.12 3.30 -6.27
N CYS A 36 -17.20 3.95 -5.11
CA CYS A 36 -17.99 5.17 -4.96
C CYS A 36 -17.25 6.39 -5.52
N TYR A 37 -17.98 7.48 -5.76
CA TYR A 37 -17.44 8.70 -6.35
C TYR A 37 -16.38 9.39 -5.47
N TYR A 38 -16.42 9.18 -4.16
CA TYR A 38 -15.37 9.67 -3.25
C TYR A 38 -14.04 8.95 -3.42
N CYS A 39 -14.06 7.72 -3.96
CA CYS A 39 -12.87 6.89 -4.04
C CYS A 39 -12.27 6.78 -5.44
N LEU A 40 -13.10 6.91 -6.49
CA LEU A 40 -12.65 6.74 -7.88
C LEU A 40 -13.21 7.86 -8.76
N LYS A 41 -12.31 8.53 -9.49
CA LYS A 41 -12.66 9.50 -10.52
C LYS A 41 -11.79 9.31 -11.75
N GLU A 42 -12.42 9.17 -12.93
CA GLU A 42 -11.73 8.99 -14.21
C GLU A 42 -10.70 7.84 -14.18
N GLY A 43 -11.06 6.72 -13.54
CA GLY A 43 -10.22 5.55 -13.37
C GLY A 43 -9.06 5.69 -12.38
N LYS A 44 -8.97 6.80 -11.64
CA LYS A 44 -7.91 7.06 -10.64
C LYS A 44 -8.49 7.17 -9.25
N TYR A 45 -7.74 6.68 -8.27
CA TYR A 45 -8.11 6.94 -6.88
C TYR A 45 -8.00 8.43 -6.58
N THR A 46 -9.03 8.98 -5.94
CA THR A 46 -9.13 10.41 -5.60
C THR A 46 -8.09 10.84 -4.57
N VAL A 47 -7.65 9.91 -3.72
CA VAL A 47 -6.62 10.11 -2.70
C VAL A 47 -5.70 8.90 -2.62
N ASP A 48 -4.40 9.15 -2.45
CA ASP A 48 -3.42 8.10 -2.15
C ASP A 48 -3.14 8.09 -0.65
N ILE A 49 -3.83 7.21 0.06
CA ILE A 49 -3.72 7.04 1.51
C ILE A 49 -3.48 5.56 1.85
N SER A 50 -3.03 5.31 3.06
CA SER A 50 -2.96 3.97 3.63
C SER A 50 -4.34 3.46 4.04
N MET A 51 -4.44 2.15 4.25
CA MET A 51 -5.66 1.53 4.79
C MET A 51 -5.98 2.06 6.20
N GLN A 52 -4.95 2.30 7.01
CA GLN A 52 -5.12 2.83 8.36
C GLN A 52 -5.70 4.26 8.34
N GLU A 53 -5.18 5.13 7.48
CA GLU A 53 -5.72 6.48 7.32
C GLU A 53 -7.18 6.46 6.84
N MET A 54 -7.55 5.51 5.96
CA MET A 54 -8.95 5.32 5.56
C MET A 54 -9.84 4.94 6.75
N ILE A 55 -9.37 4.06 7.63
CA ILE A 55 -10.07 3.68 8.85
C ILE A 55 -10.22 4.90 9.76
N ASP A 56 -9.16 5.65 10.00
CA ASP A 56 -9.16 6.81 10.89
C ASP A 56 -10.09 7.92 10.37
N ILE A 57 -10.19 8.11 9.06
CA ILE A 57 -11.17 9.01 8.45
C ILE A 57 -12.60 8.56 8.81
N TRP A 58 -12.93 7.28 8.66
CA TRP A 58 -14.27 6.79 9.00
C TRP A 58 -14.58 6.85 10.48
N ILE A 59 -13.59 6.60 11.36
CA ILE A 59 -13.77 6.77 12.80
C ILE A 59 -14.09 8.23 13.15
N LYS A 60 -13.39 9.18 12.53
CA LYS A 60 -13.68 10.61 12.70
C LYS A 60 -15.10 11.01 12.23
N TYR A 61 -15.64 10.27 11.26
CA TYR A 61 -16.97 10.54 10.67
C TYR A 61 -17.92 9.35 10.88
N THR A 62 -17.90 8.73 12.06
CA THR A 62 -18.73 7.55 12.39
C THR A 62 -20.22 7.79 12.14
N ASP A 63 -20.76 8.94 12.51
CA ASP A 63 -22.17 9.28 12.28
C ASP A 63 -22.54 9.29 10.81
N LYS A 64 -21.64 9.84 9.95
CA LYS A 64 -21.85 9.81 8.50
C LYS A 64 -21.80 8.39 7.94
N TYR A 65 -20.82 7.58 8.43
CA TYR A 65 -20.75 6.18 8.05
C TYR A 65 -22.06 5.45 8.41
N ASN A 66 -22.52 5.61 9.64
CA ASN A 66 -23.75 4.99 10.12
C ASN A 66 -24.97 5.40 9.29
N GLY A 67 -25.09 6.68 8.97
CA GLY A 67 -26.17 7.19 8.11
C GLY A 67 -26.16 6.56 6.72
N TYR A 68 -24.98 6.44 6.09
CA TYR A 68 -24.85 5.83 4.75
C TYR A 68 -25.03 4.31 4.76
N ALA A 69 -24.50 3.63 5.77
CA ALA A 69 -24.55 2.18 5.88
C ALA A 69 -25.86 1.66 6.51
N ASN A 70 -26.69 2.55 7.05
CA ASN A 70 -27.84 2.24 7.87
C ASN A 70 -27.46 1.31 9.05
N THR A 71 -26.51 1.79 9.87
CA THR A 71 -25.96 1.11 11.03
C THR A 71 -25.90 2.07 12.22
N ALA A 72 -25.55 1.55 13.40
CA ALA A 72 -25.45 2.33 14.65
C ALA A 72 -24.17 1.92 15.42
N TYR A 73 -23.04 1.81 14.71
CA TYR A 73 -21.76 1.47 15.34
C TYR A 73 -21.25 2.61 16.23
N SER A 74 -20.66 2.25 17.37
CA SER A 74 -19.72 3.14 18.06
C SER A 74 -18.44 3.29 17.25
N PRO A 75 -17.58 4.29 17.52
CA PRO A 75 -16.28 4.42 16.87
C PRO A 75 -15.40 3.16 17.02
N GLU A 76 -15.42 2.51 18.17
CA GLU A 76 -14.66 1.31 18.47
C GLU A 76 -15.17 0.11 17.66
N GLU A 77 -16.48 -0.12 17.64
CA GLU A 77 -17.13 -1.17 16.86
C GLU A 77 -16.88 -0.96 15.36
N LEU A 78 -16.98 0.29 14.88
CA LEU A 78 -16.70 0.61 13.49
C LEU A 78 -15.25 0.29 13.13
N ARG A 79 -14.30 0.60 14.01
CA ARG A 79 -12.87 0.27 13.81
C ARG A 79 -12.66 -1.24 13.65
N GLU A 80 -13.29 -2.05 14.50
CA GLU A 80 -13.22 -3.51 14.38
C GLU A 80 -13.80 -4.02 13.06
N VAL A 81 -14.96 -3.51 12.67
CA VAL A 81 -15.63 -3.87 11.44
C VAL A 81 -14.77 -3.52 10.23
N LEU A 82 -14.16 -2.32 10.21
CA LEU A 82 -13.33 -1.87 9.10
C LEU A 82 -12.00 -2.63 9.05
N ASN A 83 -11.36 -2.90 10.18
CA ASN A 83 -10.14 -3.73 10.25
C ASN A 83 -10.36 -5.15 9.68
N LYS A 84 -11.55 -5.71 9.83
CA LYS A 84 -11.89 -7.03 9.24
C LYS A 84 -12.26 -6.93 7.76
N ARG A 85 -12.94 -5.84 7.36
CA ARG A 85 -13.49 -5.71 6.00
C ARG A 85 -12.48 -5.18 4.99
N LEU A 86 -11.76 -4.10 5.31
CA LEU A 86 -10.92 -3.41 4.33
C LEU A 86 -9.82 -4.28 3.72
N PRO A 87 -9.10 -5.13 4.48
CA PRO A 87 -8.06 -5.99 3.88
C PRO A 87 -8.57 -6.91 2.76
N ALA A 88 -9.86 -7.25 2.77
CA ALA A 88 -10.47 -8.10 1.76
C ALA A 88 -10.87 -7.35 0.48
N LEU A 89 -10.86 -6.01 0.47
CA LEU A 89 -11.24 -5.19 -0.68
C LEU A 89 -10.11 -5.07 -1.70
N SER A 90 -10.47 -4.96 -2.98
CA SER A 90 -9.52 -5.04 -4.11
C SER A 90 -8.40 -4.01 -4.04
N ARG A 91 -8.70 -2.76 -3.66
CA ARG A 91 -7.68 -1.71 -3.50
C ARG A 91 -6.56 -2.13 -2.54
N TRP A 92 -6.92 -2.69 -1.40
CA TRP A 92 -5.96 -3.01 -0.35
C TRP A 92 -5.23 -4.32 -0.60
N LYS A 93 -5.89 -5.31 -1.21
CA LYS A 93 -5.24 -6.54 -1.68
C LYS A 93 -4.14 -6.21 -2.70
N GLN A 94 -4.44 -5.42 -3.72
CA GLN A 94 -3.46 -5.02 -4.73
C GLN A 94 -2.28 -4.25 -4.12
N LYS A 95 -2.55 -3.33 -3.18
CA LYS A 95 -1.50 -2.57 -2.49
C LYS A 95 -0.63 -3.48 -1.62
N GLN A 96 -1.20 -4.50 -0.98
CA GLN A 96 -0.48 -5.50 -0.20
C GLN A 96 0.39 -6.41 -1.08
N GLU A 97 -0.15 -6.90 -2.18
CA GLU A 97 0.59 -7.71 -3.16
C GLU A 97 1.78 -6.94 -3.75
N THR A 98 1.58 -5.67 -4.13
CA THR A 98 2.66 -4.81 -4.62
C THR A 98 3.73 -4.60 -3.55
N ASN A 99 3.35 -4.35 -2.30
CA ASN A 99 4.30 -4.21 -1.20
C ASN A 99 5.09 -5.50 -0.96
N ASN A 100 4.44 -6.66 -0.99
CA ASN A 100 5.11 -7.95 -0.84
C ASN A 100 6.12 -8.22 -1.96
N ILE A 101 5.75 -7.91 -3.21
CA ILE A 101 6.67 -8.00 -4.36
C ILE A 101 7.88 -7.08 -4.17
N HIS A 102 7.64 -5.82 -3.75
CA HIS A 102 8.73 -4.88 -3.48
C HIS A 102 9.65 -5.37 -2.35
N HIS A 103 9.10 -5.88 -1.25
CA HIS A 103 9.89 -6.46 -0.16
C HIS A 103 10.76 -7.62 -0.66
N GLN A 104 10.17 -8.57 -1.39
CA GLN A 104 10.90 -9.71 -1.94
C GLN A 104 11.99 -9.28 -2.90
N THR A 105 11.71 -8.31 -3.78
CA THR A 105 12.68 -7.74 -4.72
C THR A 105 13.87 -7.13 -3.98
N ILE A 106 13.63 -6.33 -2.96
CA ILE A 106 14.70 -5.69 -2.18
C ILE A 106 15.48 -6.71 -1.34
N GLN A 107 14.83 -7.76 -0.82
CA GLN A 107 15.54 -8.84 -0.14
C GLN A 107 16.56 -9.54 -1.07
N ASN A 108 16.20 -9.78 -2.33
CA ASN A 108 17.14 -10.35 -3.32
C ASN A 108 18.34 -9.42 -3.55
N VAL A 109 18.10 -8.10 -3.63
CA VAL A 109 19.19 -7.10 -3.74
C VAL A 109 20.08 -7.11 -2.49
N ILE A 110 19.49 -7.18 -1.29
CA ILE A 110 20.24 -7.24 -0.02
C ILE A 110 21.12 -8.48 0.05
N ILE A 111 20.60 -9.64 -0.36
CA ILE A 111 21.39 -10.89 -0.44
C ILE A 111 22.58 -10.70 -1.38
N HIS A 112 22.37 -10.10 -2.55
CA HIS A 112 23.47 -9.81 -3.49
C HIS A 112 24.51 -8.87 -2.87
N ILE A 113 24.07 -7.78 -2.23
CA ILE A 113 24.98 -6.83 -1.54
C ILE A 113 25.83 -7.54 -0.50
N ASN A 114 25.25 -8.38 0.34
CA ASN A 114 25.95 -9.12 1.39
C ASN A 114 27.00 -10.09 0.82
N ASN A 115 26.69 -10.75 -0.27
CA ASN A 115 27.60 -11.69 -0.94
C ASN A 115 28.75 -10.99 -1.68
N HIS A 116 28.60 -9.72 -2.04
CA HIS A 116 29.53 -8.93 -2.84
C HIS A 116 29.93 -7.61 -2.16
N LEU A 117 29.91 -7.59 -0.80
CA LEU A 117 30.00 -6.35 -0.01
C LEU A 117 31.24 -5.50 -0.31
N PHE A 118 32.37 -6.14 -0.62
CA PHE A 118 33.63 -5.46 -0.89
C PHE A 118 33.95 -5.32 -2.40
N ASP A 119 33.08 -5.87 -3.25
CA ASP A 119 33.23 -5.72 -4.70
C ASP A 119 32.82 -4.30 -5.12
N ARG A 120 33.25 -3.93 -6.34
CA ARG A 120 32.75 -2.70 -6.97
C ARG A 120 31.30 -2.88 -7.37
N MET A 121 30.41 -2.26 -6.63
CA MET A 121 28.99 -2.35 -6.84
C MET A 121 28.49 -1.08 -7.52
N ASP A 122 27.90 -1.20 -8.69
CA ASP A 122 27.27 -0.07 -9.38
C ASP A 122 25.74 -0.14 -9.31
N ALA A 123 25.12 1.03 -9.47
CA ALA A 123 23.67 1.16 -9.39
C ALA A 123 22.95 0.41 -10.54
N ASP A 124 23.61 0.22 -11.68
CA ASP A 124 22.99 -0.44 -12.83
C ASP A 124 22.87 -1.95 -12.58
N THR A 125 23.87 -2.57 -11.98
CA THR A 125 23.80 -3.97 -11.54
C THR A 125 22.65 -4.20 -10.57
N LEU A 126 22.50 -3.34 -9.55
CA LEU A 126 21.43 -3.47 -8.57
C LEU A 126 20.03 -3.22 -9.17
N CYS A 127 19.92 -2.31 -10.13
CA CYS A 127 18.68 -2.11 -10.89
C CYS A 127 18.34 -3.34 -11.75
N THR A 128 19.34 -3.96 -12.38
CA THR A 128 19.14 -5.18 -13.15
C THR A 128 18.63 -6.32 -12.28
N ILE A 129 19.22 -6.53 -11.11
CA ILE A 129 18.77 -7.55 -10.13
C ILE A 129 17.35 -7.29 -9.65
N SER A 130 17.00 -6.03 -9.41
CA SER A 130 15.66 -5.65 -8.94
C SER A 130 14.61 -5.66 -10.06
N GLY A 131 14.99 -5.60 -11.34
CA GLY A 131 14.07 -5.40 -12.46
C GLY A 131 13.38 -4.03 -12.45
N LEU A 132 13.86 -3.06 -11.65
CA LEU A 132 13.26 -1.74 -11.51
C LEU A 132 14.12 -0.67 -12.20
N SER A 133 13.45 0.40 -12.68
CA SER A 133 14.18 1.60 -13.13
C SER A 133 14.96 2.24 -11.98
N LYS A 134 16.06 2.95 -12.24
CA LYS A 134 16.90 3.62 -11.23
C LYS A 134 16.10 4.47 -10.25
N TYR A 135 15.15 5.24 -10.75
CA TYR A 135 14.31 6.09 -9.91
C TYR A 135 13.38 5.26 -9.00
N HIS A 136 12.72 4.26 -9.57
CA HIS A 136 11.80 3.40 -8.82
C HIS A 136 12.55 2.55 -7.79
N PHE A 137 13.69 1.98 -8.19
CA PHE A 137 14.56 1.21 -7.29
C PHE A 137 14.97 2.02 -6.05
N ARG A 138 15.47 3.25 -6.20
CA ARG A 138 15.87 4.11 -5.08
C ARG A 138 14.71 4.35 -4.11
N ARG A 139 13.51 4.66 -4.63
CA ARG A 139 12.32 4.89 -3.81
C ARG A 139 11.89 3.64 -3.05
N VAL A 140 11.83 2.50 -3.74
CA VAL A 140 11.42 1.23 -3.15
C VAL A 140 12.45 0.77 -2.12
N PHE A 141 13.73 0.86 -2.44
CA PHE A 141 14.82 0.50 -1.51
C PHE A 141 14.73 1.31 -0.23
N GLN A 142 14.64 2.63 -0.32
CA GLN A 142 14.52 3.51 0.84
C GLN A 142 13.23 3.26 1.64
N ALA A 143 12.12 2.99 0.97
CA ALA A 143 10.85 2.66 1.64
C ALA A 143 10.92 1.34 2.43
N VAL A 144 11.67 0.35 1.93
CA VAL A 144 11.80 -0.97 2.58
C VAL A 144 12.86 -0.98 3.67
N THR A 145 14.00 -0.29 3.45
CA THR A 145 15.17 -0.35 4.38
C THR A 145 15.25 0.84 5.33
N GLY A 146 14.52 1.92 5.06
CA GLY A 146 14.59 3.17 5.83
C GLY A 146 15.74 4.10 5.45
N GLU A 147 16.69 3.66 4.60
CA GLU A 147 17.86 4.45 4.22
C GLU A 147 18.18 4.32 2.71
N ASN A 148 18.96 5.25 2.18
CA ASN A 148 19.38 5.16 0.78
C ASN A 148 20.44 4.06 0.58
N ILE A 149 20.56 3.54 -0.64
CA ILE A 149 21.41 2.41 -0.98
C ILE A 149 22.90 2.65 -0.66
N GLY A 150 23.40 3.87 -0.87
CA GLY A 150 24.80 4.21 -0.59
C GLY A 150 25.11 4.15 0.92
N SER A 151 24.24 4.75 1.75
CA SER A 151 24.35 4.69 3.21
C SER A 151 24.25 3.26 3.73
N TYR A 152 23.32 2.47 3.18
CA TYR A 152 23.16 1.07 3.52
C TYR A 152 24.44 0.24 3.31
N ILE A 153 25.03 0.32 2.11
CA ILE A 153 26.26 -0.41 1.79
C ILE A 153 27.44 0.07 2.66
N GLN A 154 27.56 1.38 2.86
CA GLN A 154 28.64 1.94 3.69
C GLN A 154 28.53 1.47 5.14
N ARG A 155 27.33 1.49 5.72
CA ARG A 155 27.08 0.99 7.06
C ARG A 155 27.46 -0.49 7.20
N LEU A 156 27.04 -1.34 6.27
CA LEU A 156 27.38 -2.77 6.30
C LEU A 156 28.90 -3.01 6.23
N ARG A 157 29.62 -2.23 5.39
CA ARG A 157 31.08 -2.32 5.31
C ARG A 157 31.77 -1.98 6.63
N ILE A 158 31.31 -0.91 7.29
CA ILE A 158 31.84 -0.49 8.60
C ILE A 158 31.54 -1.55 9.66
N GLU A 159 30.32 -2.05 9.73
CA GLU A 159 29.90 -3.10 10.65
C GLU A 159 30.75 -4.37 10.47
N HIS A 160 30.99 -4.78 9.23
CA HIS A 160 31.79 -5.96 8.93
C HIS A 160 33.27 -5.79 9.34
N ILE A 161 33.88 -4.62 9.05
CA ILE A 161 35.24 -4.32 9.45
C ILE A 161 35.36 -4.27 10.99
N ALA A 162 34.41 -3.64 11.66
CA ALA A 162 34.39 -3.58 13.13
C ALA A 162 34.30 -4.98 13.74
N HIS A 163 33.48 -5.86 13.18
CA HIS A 163 33.37 -7.25 13.64
C HIS A 163 34.71 -8.01 13.49
N LEU A 164 35.39 -7.84 12.36
CA LEU A 164 36.69 -8.48 12.13
C LEU A 164 37.75 -8.02 13.16
N LEU A 165 37.77 -6.73 13.53
CA LEU A 165 38.73 -6.17 14.50
C LEU A 165 38.47 -6.65 15.93
N ILE A 166 37.25 -7.02 16.29
CA ILE A 166 36.90 -7.51 17.63
C ILE A 166 37.12 -9.03 17.74
N SER A 167 37.09 -9.73 16.59
CA SER A 167 37.19 -11.19 16.54
C SER A 167 38.65 -11.69 16.39
N THR A 168 39.62 -10.77 16.30
CA THR A 168 41.08 -11.01 16.27
C THR A 168 41.70 -10.68 17.64
#